data_c7d10077269509538d63cafef1416914
#
_entry.id   c7d10077269509538d63cafef1416914
#
_cell.length_a   1.000
_cell.length_b   1.000
_cell.length_c   1.000
_cell.angle_alpha   90.00
_cell.angle_beta   90.00
_cell.angle_gamma   90.00
#
_symmetry.space_group_name_H-M   'P 1'
#
loop_
_entity.id
_entity.type
_entity.pdbx_description
1 polymer ?
#
loop_
_entity_poly.entity_id
_entity_poly.type
_entity_poly.pdbx_seq_one_letter_code
_entity_poly.pdbx_strand_id
1 'polypeptide(L)'
;MKISLKLLQIAPRIVAQGTVALIMTPILMPATAFSTEEMAADPIIQPAPLVSIASHDSFFESIRALCGKAFAGKITVDNQPTSSMADKPLVMHVRRCKDDVLHIPFHVGEDASRTWIITKTGSGLSLKHDHRHEDGSYSESTMYGGHTLDAGWPQVQSFPADAYSKALFAKSGIPQSSSNIWQMFIYPETFTYRLIREGREFRVDFDLTQPIPVPAAPWGYAK
;
A
#
# COMPACT_ATOMS: atom_id res chain seq x y z
N MET A 1 -26.70 43.49 21.36
CA MET A 1 -25.96 44.75 21.10
C MET A 1 -25.81 44.86 19.58
N LYS A 2 -26.64 45.72 18.96
CA LYS A 2 -26.74 45.94 17.50
C LYS A 2 -25.69 46.97 17.10
N ILE A 3 -24.83 46.64 16.18
CA ILE A 3 -23.89 47.60 15.55
C ILE A 3 -24.35 47.89 14.15
N SER A 4 -24.69 49.18 13.94
CA SER A 4 -25.23 49.73 12.71
C SER A 4 -24.08 50.13 11.77
N LEU A 5 -24.15 49.69 10.50
CA LEU A 5 -23.21 50.06 9.44
C LEU A 5 -23.73 51.33 8.77
N LYS A 6 -22.96 52.43 8.81
CA LYS A 6 -23.23 53.66 8.06
C LYS A 6 -22.60 53.59 6.67
N LEU A 7 -23.41 53.66 5.67
CA LEU A 7 -22.98 53.88 4.25
C LEU A 7 -22.55 55.36 4.10
N LEU A 8 -21.35 55.53 3.55
CA LEU A 8 -20.82 56.82 3.14
C LEU A 8 -20.98 56.95 1.61
N GLN A 9 -21.85 57.88 1.18
CA GLN A 9 -22.03 58.23 -0.24
C GLN A 9 -21.03 59.32 -0.62
N ILE A 10 -20.30 59.11 -1.68
CA ILE A 10 -19.41 60.13 -2.30
C ILE A 10 -19.96 60.45 -3.68
N ALA A 11 -20.31 61.73 -3.89
CA ALA A 11 -20.87 62.26 -5.16
C ALA A 11 -19.77 62.51 -6.22
N PRO A 12 -20.12 62.47 -7.51
CA PRO A 12 -19.17 62.61 -8.60
C PRO A 12 -18.85 64.11 -8.88
N ARG A 13 -17.60 64.41 -9.06
CA ARG A 13 -17.13 65.69 -9.63
C ARG A 13 -16.98 65.57 -11.14
N ILE A 14 -17.73 66.42 -11.82
CA ILE A 14 -17.63 66.66 -13.27
C ILE A 14 -16.40 67.60 -13.52
N VAL A 15 -15.47 67.17 -14.38
CA VAL A 15 -14.43 68.01 -14.89
C VAL A 15 -14.52 68.09 -16.42
N ALA A 16 -14.53 69.33 -16.90
CA ALA A 16 -14.79 69.72 -18.26
C ALA A 16 -13.72 69.24 -19.27
N GLN A 17 -14.20 68.96 -20.48
CA GLN A 17 -13.41 68.54 -21.64
C GLN A 17 -12.65 69.69 -22.25
N GLY A 18 -11.34 69.58 -22.38
CA GLY A 18 -10.53 70.38 -23.27
C GLY A 18 -10.04 69.51 -24.45
N THR A 19 -10.50 69.85 -25.64
CA THR A 19 -10.15 69.14 -26.88
C THR A 19 -8.79 69.69 -27.38
N VAL A 20 -7.75 68.91 -27.33
CA VAL A 20 -6.49 69.18 -28.02
C VAL A 20 -6.39 68.17 -29.18
N ALA A 21 -6.44 68.73 -30.38
CA ALA A 21 -6.20 67.98 -31.63
C ALA A 21 -4.71 67.66 -31.77
N LEU A 22 -4.34 66.44 -31.60
CA LEU A 22 -2.96 65.97 -31.83
C LEU A 22 -2.90 65.38 -33.24
N ILE A 23 -2.13 66.02 -34.11
CA ILE A 23 -1.85 65.51 -35.46
C ILE A 23 -0.86 64.36 -35.32
N MET A 24 -1.34 63.12 -35.50
CA MET A 24 -0.47 61.92 -35.55
C MET A 24 0.05 61.72 -36.97
N THR A 25 1.35 61.91 -37.17
CA THR A 25 2.08 61.37 -38.32
C THR A 25 2.26 59.85 -38.15
N PRO A 26 1.95 59.03 -39.17
CA PRO A 26 2.20 57.59 -39.06
C PRO A 26 3.70 57.30 -39.14
N ILE A 27 4.27 56.83 -38.03
CA ILE A 27 5.63 56.26 -38.05
C ILE A 27 5.46 54.81 -38.57
N LEU A 28 5.98 54.60 -39.80
CA LEU A 28 6.06 53.27 -40.39
C LEU A 28 7.18 52.50 -39.66
N MET A 29 6.83 51.68 -38.69
CA MET A 29 7.77 50.75 -38.07
C MET A 29 7.97 49.55 -38.99
N PRO A 30 9.22 49.11 -39.22
CA PRO A 30 9.47 47.86 -39.94
C PRO A 30 8.92 46.71 -39.12
N ALA A 31 8.09 45.89 -39.78
CA ALA A 31 7.64 44.61 -39.19
C ALA A 31 8.86 43.71 -39.02
N THR A 32 9.34 43.60 -37.80
CA THR A 32 10.28 42.54 -37.46
C THR A 32 9.50 41.22 -37.55
N ALA A 33 9.84 40.43 -38.57
CA ALA A 33 9.39 39.05 -38.65
C ALA A 33 9.92 38.32 -37.41
N PHE A 34 9.03 38.03 -36.49
CA PHE A 34 9.32 37.01 -35.47
C PHE A 34 9.43 35.69 -36.23
N SER A 35 10.67 35.20 -36.40
CA SER A 35 10.87 33.80 -36.75
C SER A 35 10.30 33.02 -35.59
N THR A 36 9.22 32.26 -35.84
CA THR A 36 8.81 31.20 -34.96
C THR A 36 9.95 30.17 -35.00
N GLU A 37 10.88 30.30 -34.05
CA GLU A 37 11.79 29.23 -33.72
C GLU A 37 10.90 28.05 -33.35
N GLU A 38 10.83 27.06 -34.25
CA GLU A 38 10.14 25.80 -34.03
C GLU A 38 10.81 25.22 -32.80
N MET A 39 10.16 25.35 -31.65
CA MET A 39 10.59 24.67 -30.42
C MET A 39 10.71 23.21 -30.78
N ALA A 40 11.94 22.71 -30.91
CA ALA A 40 12.20 21.30 -31.05
C ALA A 40 11.43 20.62 -29.90
N ALA A 41 10.47 19.75 -30.25
CA ALA A 41 9.72 19.00 -29.28
C ALA A 41 10.75 18.36 -28.34
N ASP A 42 10.62 18.62 -27.05
CA ASP A 42 11.45 17.97 -26.04
C ASP A 42 11.50 16.48 -26.35
N PRO A 43 12.69 15.87 -26.37
CA PRO A 43 12.79 14.44 -26.60
C PRO A 43 11.83 13.79 -25.59
N ILE A 44 10.81 13.11 -26.09
CA ILE A 44 9.87 12.36 -25.24
C ILE A 44 10.74 11.41 -24.44
N ILE A 45 10.96 11.75 -23.17
CA ILE A 45 11.62 10.86 -22.23
C ILE A 45 10.66 9.69 -22.08
N GLN A 46 10.90 8.63 -22.86
CA GLN A 46 10.16 7.39 -22.65
C GLN A 46 10.53 6.90 -21.26
N PRO A 47 9.55 6.70 -20.38
CA PRO A 47 9.85 6.12 -19.08
C PRO A 47 10.56 4.79 -19.32
N ALA A 48 11.67 4.58 -18.63
CA ALA A 48 12.36 3.29 -18.68
C ALA A 48 11.33 2.18 -18.37
N PRO A 49 11.31 1.08 -19.14
CA PRO A 49 10.42 -0.02 -18.85
C PRO A 49 10.63 -0.44 -17.39
N LEU A 50 9.53 -0.59 -16.63
CA LEU A 50 9.60 -1.08 -15.25
C LEU A 50 10.20 -2.49 -15.31
N VAL A 51 11.45 -2.63 -14.87
CA VAL A 51 12.12 -3.92 -14.78
C VAL A 51 11.76 -4.50 -13.43
N SER A 52 11.20 -5.71 -13.44
CA SER A 52 10.93 -6.43 -12.20
C SER A 52 12.22 -6.69 -11.43
N ILE A 53 12.15 -6.62 -10.10
CA ILE A 53 13.28 -6.91 -9.23
C ILE A 53 13.36 -8.42 -9.07
N ALA A 54 14.43 -9.03 -9.55
CA ALA A 54 14.60 -10.49 -9.61
C ALA A 54 14.39 -11.20 -8.27
N SER A 55 14.81 -10.58 -7.14
CA SER A 55 14.56 -11.14 -5.81
C SER A 55 13.09 -11.13 -5.43
N HIS A 56 12.33 -10.10 -5.81
CA HIS A 56 10.89 -10.05 -5.61
C HIS A 56 10.16 -11.13 -6.41
N ASP A 57 10.53 -11.29 -7.69
CA ASP A 57 9.95 -12.33 -8.52
C ASP A 57 10.26 -13.73 -7.99
N SER A 58 11.53 -13.99 -7.63
CA SER A 58 11.93 -15.29 -7.07
C SER A 58 11.18 -15.60 -5.78
N PHE A 59 11.03 -14.62 -4.88
CA PHE A 59 10.27 -14.77 -3.63
C PHE A 59 8.80 -15.10 -3.91
N PHE A 60 8.16 -14.31 -4.78
CA PHE A 60 6.76 -14.49 -5.13
C PHE A 60 6.51 -15.86 -5.79
N GLU A 61 7.37 -16.26 -6.74
CA GLU A 61 7.25 -17.55 -7.43
C GLU A 61 7.50 -18.74 -6.49
N SER A 62 8.41 -18.61 -5.52
CA SER A 62 8.63 -19.64 -4.52
C SER A 62 7.38 -19.92 -3.68
N ILE A 63 6.63 -18.87 -3.31
CA ILE A 63 5.36 -19.04 -2.61
C ILE A 63 4.28 -19.54 -3.58
N ARG A 64 4.23 -19.05 -4.83
CA ARG A 64 3.28 -19.48 -5.85
C ARG A 64 3.40 -20.96 -6.17
N ALA A 65 4.60 -21.53 -6.09
CA ALA A 65 4.84 -22.97 -6.29
C ALA A 65 4.16 -23.85 -5.23
N LEU A 66 3.74 -23.27 -4.10
CA LEU A 66 2.98 -23.96 -3.05
C LEU A 66 1.46 -23.86 -3.26
N CYS A 67 1.01 -23.34 -4.38
CA CYS A 67 -0.40 -23.09 -4.65
C CYS A 67 -1.26 -24.36 -4.46
N GLY A 68 -2.40 -24.20 -3.78
CA GLY A 68 -3.33 -25.28 -3.44
C GLY A 68 -2.93 -26.10 -2.21
N LYS A 69 -1.75 -25.84 -1.62
CA LYS A 69 -1.26 -26.59 -0.44
C LYS A 69 -1.51 -25.82 0.85
N ALA A 70 -1.77 -26.55 1.92
CA ALA A 70 -1.88 -26.04 3.27
C ALA A 70 -0.82 -26.66 4.17
N PHE A 71 -0.38 -25.92 5.19
CA PHE A 71 0.71 -26.32 6.07
C PHE A 71 0.41 -25.93 7.52
N ALA A 72 0.76 -26.82 8.46
CA ALA A 72 0.67 -26.55 9.88
C ALA A 72 1.78 -25.60 10.32
N GLY A 73 1.43 -24.67 11.21
CA GLY A 73 2.35 -23.69 11.77
C GLY A 73 2.52 -23.85 13.28
N LYS A 74 3.66 -23.35 13.77
CA LYS A 74 3.98 -23.27 15.19
C LYS A 74 4.51 -21.89 15.54
N ILE A 75 4.04 -21.31 16.64
CA ILE A 75 4.64 -20.11 17.22
C ILE A 75 6.03 -20.50 17.74
N THR A 76 7.06 -19.87 17.19
CA THR A 76 8.47 -20.11 17.59
C THR A 76 9.03 -18.94 18.39
N VAL A 77 8.45 -17.75 18.23
CA VAL A 77 8.76 -16.57 19.07
C VAL A 77 7.47 -15.81 19.36
N ASP A 78 7.21 -15.53 20.62
CA ASP A 78 6.22 -14.56 21.08
C ASP A 78 6.68 -13.96 22.41
N ASN A 79 7.27 -12.78 22.37
CA ASN A 79 7.76 -12.11 23.55
C ASN A 79 6.69 -11.31 24.32
N GLN A 80 5.43 -11.34 23.84
CA GLN A 80 4.25 -10.81 24.51
C GLN A 80 3.10 -11.81 24.40
N PRO A 81 3.12 -12.92 25.16
CA PRO A 81 2.26 -14.10 24.97
C PRO A 81 0.78 -13.90 25.37
N THR A 82 0.26 -12.68 25.23
CA THR A 82 -1.17 -12.40 25.39
C THR A 82 -1.98 -12.72 24.12
N SER A 83 -1.33 -13.36 23.14
CA SER A 83 -1.96 -13.61 21.87
C SER A 83 -3.09 -14.64 22.01
N SER A 84 -4.24 -14.34 21.42
CA SER A 84 -5.36 -15.27 21.25
C SER A 84 -5.01 -16.51 20.40
N MET A 85 -3.75 -16.63 19.97
CA MET A 85 -3.21 -17.68 19.10
C MET A 85 -2.49 -18.79 19.87
N ALA A 86 -2.16 -18.55 21.17
CA ALA A 86 -1.52 -19.56 22.00
C ALA A 86 -2.37 -20.82 22.05
N ASP A 87 -1.73 -21.97 21.96
CA ASP A 87 -2.35 -23.31 22.08
C ASP A 87 -3.41 -23.65 21.02
N LYS A 88 -3.55 -22.84 19.96
CA LYS A 88 -4.46 -23.13 18.85
C LYS A 88 -3.70 -23.69 17.65
N PRO A 89 -4.28 -24.64 16.90
CA PRO A 89 -3.74 -25.03 15.62
C PRO A 89 -3.61 -23.83 14.68
N LEU A 90 -2.44 -23.66 14.10
CA LEU A 90 -2.17 -22.62 13.11
C LEU A 90 -2.01 -23.26 11.74
N VAL A 91 -2.71 -22.75 10.75
CA VAL A 91 -2.66 -23.27 9.38
C VAL A 91 -2.56 -22.13 8.40
N MET A 92 -1.57 -22.17 7.50
CA MET A 92 -1.56 -21.36 6.30
C MET A 92 -2.01 -22.19 5.10
N HIS A 93 -2.71 -21.56 4.14
CA HIS A 93 -3.12 -22.17 2.90
C HIS A 93 -2.80 -21.25 1.72
N VAL A 94 -1.91 -21.63 0.82
CA VAL A 94 -1.64 -20.86 -0.41
C VAL A 94 -2.78 -21.11 -1.38
N ARG A 95 -3.88 -20.35 -1.22
CA ARG A 95 -5.19 -20.71 -1.78
C ARG A 95 -5.42 -20.18 -3.20
N ARG A 96 -5.12 -18.91 -3.45
CA ARG A 96 -5.37 -18.26 -4.73
C ARG A 96 -4.07 -17.69 -5.27
N CYS A 97 -3.73 -18.10 -6.48
CA CYS A 97 -2.46 -17.77 -7.10
C CYS A 97 -2.71 -17.27 -8.53
N LYS A 98 -2.62 -15.96 -8.68
CA LYS A 98 -2.59 -15.31 -9.97
C LYS A 98 -1.15 -14.86 -10.28
N ASP A 99 -0.92 -14.35 -11.48
CA ASP A 99 0.41 -13.93 -11.92
C ASP A 99 0.97 -12.76 -11.07
N ASP A 100 0.09 -11.95 -10.51
CA ASP A 100 0.41 -10.73 -9.76
C ASP A 100 -0.07 -10.72 -8.32
N VAL A 101 -0.91 -11.70 -7.88
CA VAL A 101 -1.48 -11.71 -6.53
C VAL A 101 -1.65 -13.11 -5.95
N LEU A 102 -1.21 -13.26 -4.69
CA LEU A 102 -1.41 -14.46 -3.88
C LEU A 102 -2.32 -14.15 -2.69
N HIS A 103 -3.30 -15.01 -2.45
CA HIS A 103 -4.10 -14.98 -1.22
C HIS A 103 -3.76 -16.20 -0.38
N ILE A 104 -3.31 -15.95 0.84
CA ILE A 104 -2.83 -16.95 1.78
C ILE A 104 -3.64 -16.84 3.07
N PRO A 105 -4.79 -17.53 3.18
CA PRO A 105 -5.52 -17.65 4.45
C PRO A 105 -4.62 -18.14 5.58
N PHE A 106 -4.78 -17.52 6.74
CA PHE A 106 -4.13 -17.90 7.98
C PHE A 106 -5.19 -18.20 9.04
N HIS A 107 -5.40 -19.48 9.33
CA HIS A 107 -6.38 -19.97 10.29
C HIS A 107 -5.75 -20.12 11.68
N VAL A 108 -6.52 -19.77 12.70
CA VAL A 108 -6.16 -19.91 14.12
C VAL A 108 -7.25 -20.71 14.83
N GLY A 109 -7.11 -22.02 14.89
CA GLY A 109 -8.22 -22.90 15.25
C GLY A 109 -9.38 -22.74 14.27
N GLU A 110 -10.58 -22.47 14.77
CA GLU A 110 -11.79 -22.24 13.98
C GLU A 110 -11.87 -20.79 13.41
N ASP A 111 -11.00 -19.90 13.85
CA ASP A 111 -10.99 -18.51 13.38
C ASP A 111 -10.34 -18.42 11.98
N ALA A 112 -11.17 -18.24 10.96
CA ALA A 112 -10.80 -18.11 9.55
C ALA A 112 -10.85 -16.64 9.06
N SER A 113 -10.69 -15.68 9.97
CA SER A 113 -10.84 -14.24 9.69
C SER A 113 -9.71 -13.62 8.88
N ARG A 114 -8.55 -14.27 8.76
CA ARG A 114 -7.30 -13.66 8.27
C ARG A 114 -6.88 -14.20 6.92
N THR A 115 -6.51 -13.30 6.01
CA THR A 115 -5.86 -13.67 4.74
C THR A 115 -4.71 -12.71 4.47
N TRP A 116 -3.51 -13.22 4.29
CA TRP A 116 -2.41 -12.44 3.72
C TRP A 116 -2.60 -12.32 2.22
N ILE A 117 -2.47 -11.10 1.71
CA ILE A 117 -2.52 -10.80 0.28
C ILE A 117 -1.15 -10.24 -0.12
N ILE A 118 -0.43 -10.97 -0.95
CA ILE A 118 0.84 -10.52 -1.52
C ILE A 118 0.58 -10.13 -2.97
N THR A 119 0.94 -8.90 -3.33
CA THR A 119 0.72 -8.37 -4.68
C THR A 119 2.03 -7.86 -5.27
N LYS A 120 2.33 -8.26 -6.51
CA LYS A 120 3.37 -7.60 -7.33
C LYS A 120 2.87 -6.22 -7.72
N THR A 121 3.67 -5.20 -7.46
CA THR A 121 3.40 -3.82 -7.86
C THR A 121 4.46 -3.34 -8.84
N GLY A 122 4.25 -2.18 -9.46
CA GLY A 122 5.26 -1.59 -10.34
C GLY A 122 6.57 -1.20 -9.64
N SER A 123 6.62 -1.23 -8.29
CA SER A 123 7.76 -0.80 -7.49
C SER A 123 8.21 -1.82 -6.44
N GLY A 124 7.69 -3.04 -6.46
CA GLY A 124 8.05 -4.10 -5.51
C GLY A 124 6.89 -5.00 -5.14
N LEU A 125 6.88 -5.48 -3.89
CA LEU A 125 5.82 -6.31 -3.35
C LEU A 125 5.04 -5.55 -2.27
N SER A 126 3.72 -5.75 -2.26
CA SER A 126 2.84 -5.30 -1.19
C SER A 126 2.33 -6.49 -0.40
N LEU A 127 2.33 -6.39 0.93
CA LEU A 127 1.66 -7.32 1.84
C LEU A 127 0.47 -6.61 2.48
N LYS A 128 -0.72 -7.21 2.40
CA LYS A 128 -1.91 -6.75 3.11
C LYS A 128 -2.51 -7.87 3.95
N HIS A 129 -3.09 -7.49 5.09
CA HIS A 129 -3.82 -8.36 5.97
C HIS A 129 -5.32 -8.08 5.80
N ASP A 130 -6.00 -8.94 5.05
CA ASP A 130 -7.46 -8.89 4.96
C ASP A 130 -8.06 -9.58 6.18
N HIS A 131 -8.80 -8.81 6.98
CA HIS A 131 -9.52 -9.31 8.14
C HIS A 131 -11.03 -9.17 7.91
N ARG A 132 -11.74 -10.27 8.16
CA ARG A 132 -13.20 -10.34 7.97
C ARG A 132 -13.89 -10.92 9.18
N HIS A 133 -15.14 -10.51 9.36
CA HIS A 133 -16.08 -11.17 10.26
C HIS A 133 -16.59 -12.46 9.65
N GLU A 134 -17.22 -13.30 10.45
CA GLU A 134 -17.75 -14.60 10.01
C GLU A 134 -18.83 -14.48 8.91
N ASP A 135 -19.58 -13.38 8.91
CA ASP A 135 -20.56 -13.05 7.87
C ASP A 135 -19.92 -12.58 6.55
N GLY A 136 -18.59 -12.46 6.50
CA GLY A 136 -17.80 -12.03 5.36
C GLY A 136 -17.61 -10.52 5.23
N SER A 137 -18.21 -9.71 6.09
CA SER A 137 -17.99 -8.27 6.12
C SER A 137 -16.56 -7.92 6.56
N TYR A 138 -16.06 -6.76 6.15
CA TYR A 138 -14.73 -6.31 6.56
C TYR A 138 -14.69 -5.91 8.03
N SER A 139 -13.66 -6.36 8.73
CA SER A 139 -13.32 -5.85 10.06
C SER A 139 -12.87 -4.38 9.98
N GLU A 140 -13.06 -3.61 11.05
CA GLU A 140 -12.56 -2.23 11.15
C GLU A 140 -11.03 -2.16 11.00
N SER A 141 -10.31 -3.15 11.51
CA SER A 141 -8.86 -3.29 11.36
C SER A 141 -8.54 -4.28 10.24
N THR A 142 -8.76 -3.88 9.00
CA THR A 142 -8.48 -4.69 7.82
C THR A 142 -7.56 -3.98 6.83
N MET A 143 -6.97 -4.73 5.89
CA MET A 143 -6.12 -4.25 4.80
C MET A 143 -4.88 -3.45 5.26
N TYR A 144 -4.49 -3.56 6.53
CA TYR A 144 -3.22 -3.03 6.98
C TYR A 144 -2.07 -3.91 6.46
N GLY A 145 -0.89 -3.34 6.41
CA GLY A 145 0.30 -4.03 5.90
C GLY A 145 1.37 -3.04 5.49
N GLY A 146 2.17 -3.41 4.52
CA GLY A 146 3.29 -2.61 4.06
C GLY A 146 3.73 -2.93 2.64
N HIS A 147 4.78 -2.27 2.24
CA HIS A 147 5.40 -2.41 0.92
C HIS A 147 6.90 -2.60 1.09
N THR A 148 7.53 -3.39 0.23
CA THR A 148 8.99 -3.52 0.20
C THR A 148 9.62 -2.16 -0.13
N LEU A 149 10.70 -1.80 0.58
CA LEU A 149 11.43 -0.54 0.35
C LEU A 149 12.76 -0.76 -0.38
N ASP A 150 13.19 -2.01 -0.48
CA ASP A 150 14.41 -2.43 -1.15
C ASP A 150 14.21 -3.77 -1.87
N ALA A 151 15.23 -4.25 -2.54
CA ALA A 151 15.19 -5.50 -3.28
C ALA A 151 15.03 -6.74 -2.39
N GLY A 152 15.39 -6.67 -1.13
CA GLY A 152 15.42 -7.82 -0.23
C GLY A 152 16.26 -8.99 -0.77
N TRP A 153 15.84 -10.20 -0.41
CA TRP A 153 16.46 -11.44 -0.84
C TRP A 153 15.42 -12.36 -1.51
N PRO A 154 15.82 -13.25 -2.40
CA PRO A 154 14.91 -14.24 -3.00
C PRO A 154 14.13 -15.07 -1.96
N GLN A 155 14.67 -15.24 -0.76
CA GLN A 155 14.07 -16.00 0.32
C GLN A 155 13.44 -15.13 1.40
N VAL A 156 13.70 -13.82 1.43
CA VAL A 156 13.27 -12.94 2.54
C VAL A 156 12.82 -11.59 2.03
N GLN A 157 11.60 -11.22 2.39
CA GLN A 157 11.05 -9.90 2.09
C GLN A 157 10.54 -9.23 3.36
N SER A 158 10.73 -7.91 3.43
CA SER A 158 10.31 -7.06 4.56
C SER A 158 9.30 -6.03 4.10
N PHE A 159 8.23 -5.85 4.87
CA PHE A 159 7.09 -4.97 4.56
C PHE A 159 6.86 -4.00 5.73
N PRO A 160 7.61 -2.89 5.82
CA PRO A 160 7.34 -1.85 6.81
C PRO A 160 5.95 -1.25 6.63
N ALA A 161 5.27 -0.92 7.74
CA ALA A 161 3.92 -0.38 7.73
C ALA A 161 3.80 0.83 6.81
N ASP A 162 2.86 0.78 5.87
CA ASP A 162 2.58 1.86 4.92
C ASP A 162 1.74 3.00 5.54
N ALA A 163 1.52 4.06 4.78
CA ALA A 163 0.80 5.24 5.25
C ALA A 163 -0.64 4.92 5.70
N TYR A 164 -1.34 4.04 4.96
CA TYR A 164 -2.67 3.57 5.34
C TYR A 164 -2.66 2.87 6.70
N SER A 165 -1.74 1.92 6.89
CA SER A 165 -1.62 1.15 8.13
C SER A 165 -1.29 2.05 9.31
N LYS A 166 -0.37 3.01 9.14
CA LYS A 166 -0.02 3.99 10.18
C LYS A 166 -1.21 4.85 10.60
N ALA A 167 -1.98 5.35 9.62
CA ALA A 167 -3.18 6.13 9.89
C ALA A 167 -4.27 5.28 10.59
N LEU A 168 -4.48 4.05 10.14
CA LEU A 168 -5.41 3.10 10.75
C LEU A 168 -5.03 2.83 12.21
N PHE A 169 -3.77 2.51 12.50
CA PHE A 169 -3.30 2.21 13.85
C PHE A 169 -3.39 3.41 14.80
N ALA A 170 -3.12 4.61 14.31
CA ALA A 170 -3.32 5.83 15.09
C ALA A 170 -4.81 6.02 15.46
N LYS A 171 -5.72 5.84 14.48
CA LYS A 171 -7.17 5.92 14.69
C LYS A 171 -7.68 4.83 15.64
N SER A 172 -7.11 3.62 15.57
CA SER A 172 -7.50 2.47 16.40
C SER A 172 -6.89 2.47 17.80
N GLY A 173 -6.15 3.52 18.21
CA GLY A 173 -5.57 3.64 19.55
C GLY A 173 -4.36 2.73 19.79
N ILE A 174 -3.72 2.22 18.74
CA ILE A 174 -2.51 1.39 18.80
C ILE A 174 -1.34 2.01 18.01
N PRO A 175 -0.95 3.27 18.29
CA PRO A 175 0.04 4.02 17.50
C PRO A 175 1.42 3.34 17.47
N GLN A 176 1.78 2.54 18.46
CA GLN A 176 3.02 1.76 18.50
C GLN A 176 3.11 0.78 17.30
N SER A 177 1.98 0.34 16.75
CA SER A 177 1.95 -0.54 15.57
C SER A 177 2.34 0.18 14.27
N SER A 178 2.49 1.50 14.29
CA SER A 178 2.97 2.28 13.13
C SER A 178 4.42 1.97 12.74
N SER A 179 5.21 1.40 13.67
CA SER A 179 6.57 0.93 13.41
C SER A 179 6.67 -0.56 13.10
N ASN A 180 5.54 -1.25 12.91
CA ASN A 180 5.55 -2.66 12.54
C ASN A 180 6.29 -2.89 11.22
N ILE A 181 7.11 -3.93 11.21
CA ILE A 181 7.68 -4.52 10.00
C ILE A 181 7.25 -5.98 9.99
N TRP A 182 6.54 -6.36 8.95
CA TRP A 182 6.26 -7.76 8.68
C TRP A 182 7.37 -8.32 7.79
N GLN A 183 7.82 -9.51 8.13
CA GLN A 183 8.81 -10.22 7.33
C GLN A 183 8.26 -11.59 6.97
N MET A 184 8.48 -11.99 5.74
CA MET A 184 8.18 -13.33 5.28
C MET A 184 9.44 -13.99 4.75
N PHE A 185 9.64 -15.25 5.11
CA PHE A 185 10.78 -16.05 4.70
C PHE A 185 10.25 -17.30 3.99
N ILE A 186 10.87 -17.68 2.91
CA ILE A 186 10.56 -18.91 2.16
C ILE A 186 11.85 -19.67 1.90
N TYR A 187 12.00 -20.78 2.58
CA TYR A 187 13.08 -21.75 2.41
C TYR A 187 12.51 -23.11 1.96
N PRO A 188 13.32 -24.05 1.48
CA PRO A 188 12.81 -25.32 0.95
C PRO A 188 11.87 -26.08 1.91
N GLU A 189 12.13 -26.02 3.20
CA GLU A 189 11.40 -26.77 4.23
C GLU A 189 10.55 -25.90 5.15
N THR A 190 10.67 -24.57 5.08
CA THR A 190 10.02 -23.69 6.05
C THR A 190 9.53 -22.40 5.39
N PHE A 191 8.26 -22.05 5.67
CA PHE A 191 7.76 -20.70 5.48
C PHE A 191 7.63 -20.03 6.84
N THR A 192 8.10 -18.79 6.97
CA THR A 192 8.00 -18.01 8.21
C THR A 192 7.21 -16.73 7.99
N TYR A 193 6.28 -16.45 8.89
CA TYR A 193 5.70 -15.12 9.07
C TYR A 193 6.22 -14.53 10.38
N ARG A 194 6.81 -13.35 10.31
CA ARG A 194 7.39 -12.65 11.46
C ARG A 194 6.88 -11.21 11.51
N LEU A 195 6.48 -10.75 12.70
CA LEU A 195 6.21 -9.35 13.00
C LEU A 195 7.26 -8.86 13.98
N ILE A 196 7.90 -7.73 13.65
CA ILE A 196 8.83 -7.03 14.55
C ILE A 196 8.49 -5.54 14.65
N ARG A 197 8.72 -4.99 15.82
CA ARG A 197 8.84 -3.57 16.14
C ARG A 197 9.60 -3.44 17.45
N GLU A 198 9.90 -2.23 17.87
CA GLU A 198 10.50 -2.02 19.19
C GLU A 198 9.69 -2.72 20.31
N GLY A 199 10.37 -3.51 21.11
CA GLY A 199 9.79 -4.28 22.22
C GLY A 199 8.84 -5.40 21.83
N ARG A 200 8.66 -5.72 20.53
CA ARG A 200 7.75 -6.77 20.06
C ARG A 200 8.38 -7.64 18.98
N GLU A 201 8.36 -8.94 19.20
CA GLU A 201 8.61 -9.95 18.19
C GLU A 201 7.56 -11.05 18.29
N PHE A 202 7.00 -11.42 17.13
CA PHE A 202 6.10 -12.55 16.96
C PHE A 202 6.51 -13.31 15.71
N ARG A 203 6.63 -14.64 15.80
CA ARG A 203 7.06 -15.49 14.69
C ARG A 203 6.28 -16.80 14.69
N VAL A 204 5.82 -17.16 13.51
CA VAL A 204 5.23 -18.47 13.21
C VAL A 204 6.02 -19.10 12.08
N ASP A 205 6.47 -20.34 12.29
CA ASP A 205 7.09 -21.17 11.27
C ASP A 205 6.12 -22.27 10.82
N PHE A 206 6.04 -22.49 9.51
CA PHE A 206 5.20 -23.51 8.88
C PHE A 206 6.09 -24.55 8.23
N ASP A 207 5.81 -25.82 8.50
CA ASP A 207 6.55 -26.96 7.94
C ASP A 207 6.08 -27.24 6.50
N LEU A 208 6.91 -26.94 5.51
CA LEU A 208 6.60 -27.15 4.09
C LEU A 208 6.86 -28.59 3.63
N THR A 209 7.51 -29.41 4.46
CA THR A 209 7.82 -30.81 4.13
C THR A 209 6.57 -31.70 4.21
N GLN A 210 5.54 -31.28 4.98
CA GLN A 210 4.35 -32.05 5.25
C GLN A 210 3.07 -31.25 4.96
N PRO A 211 2.61 -31.22 3.71
CA PRO A 211 1.31 -30.63 3.41
C PRO A 211 0.19 -31.35 4.20
N ILE A 212 -0.76 -30.57 4.70
CA ILE A 212 -1.93 -31.06 5.45
C ILE A 212 -3.20 -30.92 4.61
N PRO A 213 -4.33 -31.55 5.01
CA PRO A 213 -5.60 -31.32 4.35
C PRO A 213 -5.96 -29.83 4.30
N VAL A 214 -6.49 -29.41 3.14
CA VAL A 214 -6.88 -28.01 2.92
C VAL A 214 -8.02 -27.64 3.85
N PRO A 215 -7.90 -26.54 4.63
CA PRO A 215 -8.97 -26.09 5.53
C PRO A 215 -10.18 -25.54 4.77
N ALA A 216 -11.26 -25.26 5.49
CA ALA A 216 -12.41 -24.54 4.94
C ALA A 216 -12.00 -23.19 4.33
N ALA A 217 -12.83 -22.64 3.45
CA ALA A 217 -12.59 -21.33 2.89
C ALA A 217 -12.56 -20.26 4.01
N PRO A 218 -11.68 -19.26 3.93
CA PRO A 218 -11.69 -18.16 4.89
C PRO A 218 -12.98 -17.34 4.77
N TRP A 219 -13.33 -16.66 5.83
CA TRP A 219 -14.55 -15.85 5.89
C TRP A 219 -14.58 -14.79 4.78
N GLY A 220 -15.75 -14.64 4.14
CA GLY A 220 -15.97 -13.72 3.03
C GLY A 220 -15.40 -14.15 1.67
N TYR A 221 -14.86 -15.36 1.58
CA TYR A 221 -14.41 -15.92 0.30
C TYR A 221 -15.29 -17.10 -0.11
N ALA A 222 -15.71 -17.10 -1.37
CA ALA A 222 -16.49 -18.21 -1.92
C ALA A 222 -15.73 -19.55 -1.79
N LYS A 223 -16.52 -20.61 -1.60
CA LYS A 223 -16.03 -22.00 -1.58
C LYS A 223 -15.44 -22.41 -2.93
#